data_da1179b99a475d3d877cc15d59c94de9
#
_entry.id   da1179b99a475d3d877cc15d59c94de9
#
_cell.length_a   1.000
_cell.length_b   1.000
_cell.length_c   1.000
_cell.angle_alpha   90.00
_cell.angle_beta   90.00
_cell.angle_gamma   90.00
#
_symmetry.space_group_name_H-M   'P 1'
#
loop_
_entity.id
_entity.type
_entity.pdbx_description
1 polymer ?
#
loop_
_entity_poly.entity_id
_entity_poly.type
_entity_poly.pdbx_seq_one_letter_code
_entity_poly.pdbx_strand_id
1 'polypeptide(L)'
;VKQYPVIVYSSHTDPATVITTIELGVMDHIGKDTDREVFLAKLRNIAKRNYSQTGENPRYKLSAITTYNQRNGVLTIGNKSHKLKGKDMRLLQLLCLHFNEWVSPKELSFGLWGMEKNIGELKRYIGHLRQELSEDPALSIENKHRGYYKLQGE
;
A
#
# COMPACT_ATOMS: atom_id res chain seq x y z
N VAL A 1 9.11 -17.68 -3.27
CA VAL A 1 9.74 -16.43 -3.75
C VAL A 1 8.63 -15.47 -4.14
N LYS A 2 8.56 -14.30 -3.50
CA LYS A 2 7.61 -13.25 -3.90
C LYS A 2 7.99 -12.75 -5.29
N GLN A 3 7.14 -13.00 -6.27
CA GLN A 3 7.25 -12.39 -7.58
C GLN A 3 6.63 -10.99 -7.53
N TYR A 4 7.45 -9.98 -7.69
CA TYR A 4 6.97 -8.61 -7.82
C TYR A 4 6.66 -8.30 -9.29
N PRO A 5 5.57 -7.58 -9.58
CA PRO A 5 5.32 -7.11 -10.93
C PRO A 5 6.39 -6.09 -11.33
N VAL A 6 6.98 -6.28 -12.47
CA VAL A 6 7.95 -5.35 -13.06
C VAL A 6 7.28 -4.59 -14.19
N ILE A 7 7.41 -3.28 -14.17
CA ILE A 7 6.91 -2.38 -15.20
C ILE A 7 8.10 -1.56 -15.71
N VAL A 8 8.22 -1.44 -17.01
CA VAL A 8 9.20 -0.56 -17.63
C VAL A 8 8.54 0.79 -17.92
N TYR A 9 9.17 1.87 -17.48
CA TYR A 9 8.77 3.24 -17.77
C TYR A 9 9.91 3.95 -18.50
N SER A 10 9.77 4.12 -19.81
CA SER A 10 10.87 4.54 -20.68
C SER A 10 10.42 5.53 -21.76
N SER A 11 11.36 6.33 -22.24
CA SER A 11 11.19 7.14 -23.46
C SER A 11 11.37 6.33 -24.74
N HIS A 12 11.93 5.13 -24.65
CA HIS A 12 12.11 4.22 -25.78
C HIS A 12 10.83 3.39 -25.96
N THR A 13 9.99 3.80 -26.89
CA THR A 13 8.69 3.20 -27.18
C THR A 13 8.59 2.60 -28.58
N ASP A 14 9.74 2.37 -29.22
CA ASP A 14 9.79 1.67 -30.49
C ASP A 14 9.29 0.20 -30.32
N PRO A 15 8.61 -0.36 -31.34
CA PRO A 15 7.98 -1.67 -31.21
C PRO A 15 8.96 -2.79 -30.82
N ALA A 16 10.19 -2.76 -31.31
CA ALA A 16 11.19 -3.79 -31.01
C ALA A 16 11.58 -3.78 -29.53
N THR A 17 11.81 -2.61 -28.95
CA THR A 17 12.13 -2.45 -27.53
C THR A 17 10.94 -2.87 -26.65
N VAL A 18 9.72 -2.49 -27.02
CA VAL A 18 8.50 -2.87 -26.28
C VAL A 18 8.32 -4.38 -26.28
N ILE A 19 8.43 -5.03 -27.44
CA ILE A 19 8.28 -6.49 -27.57
C ILE A 19 9.35 -7.21 -26.74
N THR A 20 10.62 -6.79 -26.85
CA THR A 20 11.71 -7.40 -26.10
C THR A 20 11.48 -7.33 -24.58
N THR A 21 11.03 -6.19 -24.06
CA THR A 21 10.77 -6.06 -22.61
C THR A 21 9.61 -6.93 -22.15
N ILE A 22 8.54 -7.05 -22.94
CA ILE A 22 7.41 -7.94 -22.65
C ILE A 22 7.85 -9.42 -22.67
N GLU A 23 8.65 -9.82 -23.64
CA GLU A 23 9.21 -11.18 -23.72
C GLU A 23 10.13 -11.52 -22.54
N LEU A 24 10.79 -10.53 -21.95
CA LEU A 24 11.57 -10.68 -20.71
C LEU A 24 10.70 -10.84 -19.46
N GLY A 25 9.36 -10.76 -19.59
CA GLY A 25 8.43 -11.02 -18.50
C GLY A 25 8.01 -9.81 -17.71
N VAL A 26 8.23 -8.58 -18.21
CA VAL A 26 7.64 -7.39 -17.59
C VAL A 26 6.13 -7.36 -17.79
N MET A 27 5.38 -6.84 -16.85
CA MET A 27 3.92 -6.79 -16.91
C MET A 27 3.39 -5.76 -17.92
N ASP A 28 4.08 -4.64 -18.07
CA ASP A 28 3.75 -3.61 -19.04
C ASP A 28 4.99 -2.76 -19.36
N HIS A 29 4.99 -2.16 -20.53
CA HIS A 29 5.96 -1.15 -20.96
C HIS A 29 5.20 0.16 -21.22
N ILE A 30 5.48 1.18 -20.43
CA ILE A 30 4.76 2.46 -20.48
C ILE A 30 5.72 3.55 -20.97
N GLY A 31 5.31 4.27 -21.99
CA GLY A 31 6.07 5.41 -22.50
C GLY A 31 6.02 6.60 -21.54
N LYS A 32 7.11 7.38 -21.47
CA LYS A 32 7.18 8.59 -20.64
C LYS A 32 6.29 9.73 -21.13
N ASP A 33 5.85 9.65 -22.36
CA ASP A 33 4.89 10.54 -23.02
C ASP A 33 3.42 10.17 -22.75
N THR A 34 3.18 9.03 -22.07
CA THR A 34 1.83 8.62 -21.72
C THR A 34 1.17 9.63 -20.77
N ASP A 35 -0.08 9.98 -21.09
CA ASP A 35 -0.88 10.85 -20.25
C ASP A 35 -0.93 10.33 -18.80
N ARG A 36 -0.88 11.26 -17.84
CA ARG A 36 -0.83 10.94 -16.42
C ARG A 36 -2.01 10.08 -15.96
N GLU A 37 -3.21 10.37 -16.42
CA GLU A 37 -4.42 9.63 -16.04
C GLU A 37 -4.39 8.20 -16.60
N VAL A 38 -3.91 8.04 -17.83
CA VAL A 38 -3.71 6.73 -18.45
C VAL A 38 -2.63 5.94 -17.72
N PHE A 39 -1.52 6.57 -17.37
CA PHE A 39 -0.44 5.97 -16.57
C PHE A 39 -0.97 5.45 -15.22
N LEU A 40 -1.70 6.29 -14.50
CA LEU A 40 -2.29 5.90 -13.20
C LEU A 40 -3.34 4.78 -13.35
N ALA A 41 -4.15 4.79 -14.39
CA ALA A 41 -5.13 3.74 -14.67
C ALA A 41 -4.44 2.38 -14.94
N LYS A 42 -3.36 2.37 -15.72
CA LYS A 42 -2.54 1.17 -15.96
C LYS A 42 -1.95 0.62 -14.66
N LEU A 43 -1.35 1.48 -13.82
CA LEU A 43 -0.81 1.06 -12.52
C LEU A 43 -1.88 0.47 -11.60
N ARG A 44 -3.05 1.09 -11.53
CA ARG A 44 -4.18 0.55 -10.75
C ARG A 44 -4.64 -0.82 -11.24
N ASN A 45 -4.69 -1.01 -12.55
CA ASN A 45 -5.05 -2.31 -13.14
C ASN A 45 -4.03 -3.40 -12.80
N ILE A 46 -2.75 -3.09 -12.89
CA ILE A 46 -1.67 -4.03 -12.57
C ILE A 46 -1.71 -4.40 -11.08
N ALA A 47 -1.90 -3.41 -10.21
CA ALA A 47 -2.08 -3.66 -8.79
C ALA A 47 -3.27 -4.60 -8.51
N LYS A 48 -4.42 -4.34 -9.11
CA LYS A 48 -5.62 -5.20 -8.96
C LYS A 48 -5.39 -6.63 -9.42
N ARG A 49 -4.72 -6.84 -10.56
CA ARG A 49 -4.42 -8.18 -11.08
C ARG A 49 -3.51 -8.99 -10.17
N ASN A 50 -2.48 -8.37 -9.63
CA ASN A 50 -1.57 -9.03 -8.70
C ASN A 50 -2.27 -9.48 -7.41
N TYR A 51 -3.17 -8.66 -6.88
CA TYR A 51 -3.97 -9.04 -5.71
C TYR A 51 -4.96 -10.18 -6.00
N SER A 52 -5.39 -10.34 -7.26
CA SER A 52 -6.33 -11.39 -7.65
C SER A 52 -5.66 -12.73 -7.94
N GLN A 53 -4.39 -12.74 -8.33
CA GLN A 53 -3.67 -13.96 -8.73
C GLN A 53 -3.09 -14.76 -7.55
N THR A 54 -2.93 -14.15 -6.38
CA THR A 54 -2.37 -14.84 -5.22
C THR A 54 -3.35 -15.78 -4.53
N GLY A 55 -4.62 -15.88 -4.98
CA GLY A 55 -5.61 -16.82 -4.44
C GLY A 55 -5.83 -16.75 -2.92
N GLU A 56 -4.98 -16.06 -2.22
CA GLU A 56 -5.06 -15.81 -0.80
C GLU A 56 -5.91 -14.58 -0.53
N ASN A 57 -6.89 -14.73 0.30
CA ASN A 57 -7.61 -13.63 0.92
C ASN A 57 -6.55 -12.66 1.46
N PRO A 58 -6.49 -11.38 1.02
CA PRO A 58 -5.44 -10.46 1.42
C PRO A 58 -5.60 -10.09 2.90
N ARG A 59 -5.29 -11.04 3.76
CA ARG A 59 -5.29 -10.90 5.21
C ARG A 59 -3.85 -10.74 5.68
N TYR A 60 -3.60 -9.64 6.37
CA TYR A 60 -2.36 -9.43 7.08
C TYR A 60 -2.51 -9.94 8.50
N LYS A 61 -1.67 -10.88 8.90
CA LYS A 61 -1.50 -11.26 10.30
C LYS A 61 -0.51 -10.28 10.91
N LEU A 62 -0.99 -9.35 11.71
CA LEU A 62 -0.19 -8.28 12.30
C LEU A 62 0.42 -8.69 13.65
N SER A 63 -0.27 -9.56 14.38
CA SER A 63 0.20 -10.14 15.66
C SER A 63 -0.46 -11.49 15.89
N ALA A 64 -0.23 -12.07 17.07
CA ALA A 64 -0.89 -13.31 17.48
C ALA A 64 -2.43 -13.20 17.50
N ILE A 65 -2.96 -12.02 17.83
CA ILE A 65 -4.41 -11.78 18.00
C ILE A 65 -5.02 -10.83 16.98
N THR A 66 -4.20 -10.15 16.17
CA THR A 66 -4.69 -9.14 15.22
C THR A 66 -4.48 -9.54 13.77
N THR A 67 -5.56 -9.47 13.02
CA THR A 67 -5.56 -9.65 11.56
C THR A 67 -6.28 -8.50 10.88
N TYR A 68 -5.82 -8.13 9.70
CA TYR A 68 -6.46 -7.12 8.86
C TYR A 68 -6.79 -7.69 7.48
N ASN A 69 -8.06 -7.61 7.10
CA ASN A 69 -8.52 -7.99 5.78
C ASN A 69 -8.64 -6.73 4.91
N GLN A 70 -7.68 -6.54 4.02
CA GLN A 70 -7.66 -5.33 3.19
C GLN A 70 -8.76 -5.29 2.12
N ARG A 71 -9.38 -6.42 1.78
CA ARG A 71 -10.45 -6.46 0.77
C ARG A 71 -11.74 -5.78 1.25
N ASN A 72 -12.07 -5.98 2.51
CA ASN A 72 -13.29 -5.44 3.11
C ASN A 72 -13.06 -4.40 4.21
N GLY A 73 -11.79 -4.11 4.54
CA GLY A 73 -11.42 -3.14 5.58
C GLY A 73 -11.65 -3.61 7.01
N VAL A 74 -11.83 -4.91 7.24
CA VAL A 74 -12.11 -5.44 8.58
C VAL A 74 -10.81 -5.70 9.34
N LEU A 75 -10.65 -5.00 10.45
CA LEU A 75 -9.63 -5.20 11.46
C LEU A 75 -10.21 -6.07 12.58
N THR A 76 -9.60 -7.21 12.86
CA THR A 76 -10.00 -8.11 13.94
C THR A 76 -8.92 -8.17 15.00
N ILE A 77 -9.26 -7.86 16.25
CA ILE A 77 -8.38 -7.94 17.41
C ILE A 77 -9.03 -8.87 18.43
N GLY A 78 -8.42 -10.03 18.65
CA GLY A 78 -9.03 -11.06 19.51
C GLY A 78 -10.42 -11.45 19.00
N ASN A 79 -11.44 -11.21 19.82
CA ASN A 79 -12.84 -11.50 19.50
C ASN A 79 -13.62 -10.29 18.93
N LYS A 80 -12.98 -9.14 18.77
CA LYS A 80 -13.61 -7.93 18.28
C LYS A 80 -13.24 -7.64 16.83
N SER A 81 -14.20 -7.19 16.04
CA SER A 81 -13.99 -6.79 14.65
C SER A 81 -14.48 -5.38 14.43
N HIS A 82 -13.66 -4.56 13.80
CA HIS A 82 -13.99 -3.19 13.41
C HIS A 82 -13.85 -3.05 11.90
N LYS A 83 -14.80 -2.38 11.26
CA LYS A 83 -14.71 -2.05 9.84
C LYS A 83 -14.16 -0.64 9.66
N LEU A 84 -12.94 -0.55 9.17
CA LEU A 84 -12.33 0.72 8.77
C LEU A 84 -12.93 1.21 7.45
N LYS A 85 -12.98 2.53 7.28
CA LYS A 85 -13.52 3.18 6.09
C LYS A 85 -12.62 4.32 5.62
N GLY A 86 -12.78 4.69 4.36
CA GLY A 86 -12.15 5.87 3.79
C GLY A 86 -10.63 5.90 3.95
N LYS A 87 -10.12 6.99 4.49
CA LYS A 87 -8.68 7.22 4.65
C LYS A 87 -8.03 6.35 5.71
N ASP A 88 -8.74 6.00 6.78
CA ASP A 88 -8.23 5.09 7.82
C ASP A 88 -7.96 3.71 7.23
N MET A 89 -8.89 3.17 6.44
CA MET A 89 -8.73 1.91 5.72
C MET A 89 -7.53 1.98 4.76
N ARG A 90 -7.42 3.05 3.98
CA ARG A 90 -6.33 3.22 3.02
C ARG A 90 -4.97 3.37 3.70
N LEU A 91 -4.91 4.11 4.80
CA LEU A 91 -3.67 4.29 5.57
C LEU A 91 -3.20 2.97 6.18
N LEU A 92 -4.10 2.17 6.75
CA LEU A 92 -3.73 0.87 7.29
C LEU A 92 -3.23 -0.07 6.18
N GLN A 93 -3.85 -0.06 5.00
CA GLN A 93 -3.37 -0.83 3.84
C GLN A 93 -1.93 -0.45 3.47
N LEU A 94 -1.61 0.84 3.42
CA LEU A 94 -0.26 1.32 3.09
C LEU A 94 0.76 0.90 4.14
N LEU A 95 0.41 1.01 5.42
CA LEU A 95 1.28 0.59 6.51
C LEU A 95 1.49 -0.92 6.54
N CYS A 96 0.46 -1.71 6.22
CA CYS A 96 0.57 -3.16 6.12
C CYS A 96 1.46 -3.62 4.96
N LEU A 97 1.45 -2.90 3.82
CA LEU A 97 2.35 -3.15 2.69
C LEU A 97 3.83 -2.99 3.10
N HIS A 98 4.09 -2.10 4.04
CA HIS A 98 5.41 -1.79 4.58
C HIS A 98 5.55 -2.22 6.05
N PHE A 99 4.93 -3.34 6.40
CA PHE A 99 4.92 -3.84 7.78
C PHE A 99 6.35 -4.02 8.32
N ASN A 100 6.61 -3.46 9.51
CA ASN A 100 7.93 -3.36 10.13
C ASN A 100 8.96 -2.51 9.36
N GLU A 101 8.52 -1.69 8.42
CA GLU A 101 9.38 -0.78 7.65
C GLU A 101 8.99 0.69 7.89
N TRP A 102 9.96 1.58 7.76
CA TRP A 102 9.74 3.03 7.85
C TRP A 102 9.21 3.57 6.52
N VAL A 103 8.07 4.25 6.57
CA VAL A 103 7.44 4.89 5.41
C VAL A 103 7.50 6.40 5.56
N SER A 104 7.87 7.09 4.50
CA SER A 104 7.95 8.54 4.50
C SER A 104 6.56 9.20 4.53
N PRO A 105 6.44 10.41 5.10
CA PRO A 105 5.18 11.16 5.07
C PRO A 105 4.74 11.47 3.65
N LYS A 106 5.67 11.63 2.72
CA LYS A 106 5.40 11.86 1.31
C LYS A 106 4.73 10.65 0.66
N GLU A 107 5.26 9.45 0.86
CA GLU A 107 4.64 8.22 0.35
C GLU A 107 3.23 8.01 0.91
N LEU A 108 3.04 8.21 2.20
CA LEU A 108 1.73 8.10 2.84
C LEU A 108 0.75 9.16 2.30
N SER A 109 1.18 10.40 2.14
CA SER A 109 0.37 11.46 1.55
C SER A 109 -0.06 11.13 0.13
N PHE A 110 0.85 10.72 -0.73
CA PHE A 110 0.53 10.33 -2.11
C PHE A 110 -0.42 9.14 -2.15
N GLY A 111 -0.22 8.14 -1.29
CA GLY A 111 -1.11 6.99 -1.19
C GLY A 111 -2.52 7.33 -0.72
N LEU A 112 -2.68 8.35 0.14
CA LEU A 112 -3.97 8.76 0.68
C LEU A 112 -4.71 9.77 -0.20
N TRP A 113 -4.01 10.76 -0.76
CA TRP A 113 -4.62 11.90 -1.46
C TRP A 113 -4.18 12.06 -2.92
N GLY A 114 -3.20 11.29 -3.38
CA GLY A 114 -2.62 11.45 -4.71
C GLY A 114 -1.75 12.69 -4.86
N MET A 115 -1.46 13.38 -3.76
CA MET A 115 -0.63 14.58 -3.73
C MET A 115 0.02 14.73 -2.34
N GLU A 116 1.06 15.56 -2.27
CA GLU A 116 1.67 15.92 -1.00
C GLU A 116 0.73 16.87 -0.24
N LYS A 117 0.33 16.48 0.96
CA LYS A 117 -0.52 17.28 1.84
C LYS A 117 0.16 17.62 3.15
N ASN A 118 -0.46 18.55 3.87
CA ASN A 118 -0.01 18.99 5.19
C ASN A 118 0.10 17.80 6.17
N ILE A 119 1.23 17.72 6.84
CA ILE A 119 1.56 16.72 7.86
C ILE A 119 0.51 16.63 8.98
N GLY A 120 -0.21 17.74 9.28
CA GLY A 120 -1.24 17.78 10.30
C GLY A 120 -2.43 16.83 10.02
N GLU A 121 -2.86 16.74 8.76
CA GLU A 121 -3.93 15.80 8.39
C GLU A 121 -3.46 14.34 8.52
N LEU A 122 -2.24 14.03 8.10
CA LEU A 122 -1.68 12.70 8.25
C LEU A 122 -1.60 12.28 9.72
N LYS A 123 -1.14 13.19 10.60
CA LYS A 123 -1.09 12.94 12.06
C LYS A 123 -2.45 12.59 12.64
N ARG A 124 -3.53 13.21 12.16
CA ARG A 124 -4.89 12.92 12.61
C ARG A 124 -5.28 11.47 12.29
N TYR A 125 -5.06 11.02 11.06
CA TYR A 125 -5.37 9.64 10.67
C TYR A 125 -4.46 8.61 11.36
N ILE A 126 -3.20 8.93 11.59
CA ILE A 126 -2.31 8.11 12.42
C ILE A 126 -2.86 7.97 13.85
N GLY A 127 -3.36 9.08 14.43
CA GLY A 127 -4.02 9.07 15.73
C GLY A 127 -5.25 8.15 15.78
N HIS A 128 -6.09 8.18 14.75
CA HIS A 128 -7.25 7.27 14.64
C HIS A 128 -6.79 5.81 14.61
N LEU A 129 -5.82 5.46 13.79
CA LEU A 129 -5.33 4.08 13.71
C LEU A 129 -4.67 3.61 15.01
N ARG A 130 -3.95 4.49 15.71
CA ARG A 130 -3.41 4.17 17.05
C ARG A 130 -4.50 3.82 18.04
N GLN A 131 -5.64 4.50 18.00
CA GLN A 131 -6.79 4.16 18.82
C GLN A 131 -7.38 2.80 18.44
N GLU A 132 -7.58 2.54 17.14
CA GLU A 132 -8.12 1.27 16.64
C GLU A 132 -7.22 0.08 17.01
N LEU A 133 -5.90 0.27 17.01
CA LEU A 133 -4.92 -0.77 17.35
C LEU A 133 -4.61 -0.87 18.85
N SER A 134 -5.12 0.03 19.67
CA SER A 134 -4.75 0.16 21.10
C SER A 134 -5.11 -1.06 21.95
N GLU A 135 -6.04 -1.89 21.53
CA GLU A 135 -6.44 -3.11 22.22
C GLU A 135 -5.40 -4.25 22.09
N ASP A 136 -4.45 -4.11 21.17
CA ASP A 136 -3.35 -5.07 21.00
C ASP A 136 -2.01 -4.42 21.37
N PRO A 137 -1.46 -4.74 22.56
CA PRO A 137 -0.19 -4.17 23.00
C PRO A 137 1.03 -4.64 22.19
N ALA A 138 0.88 -5.71 21.40
CA ALA A 138 1.94 -6.18 20.50
C ALA A 138 2.10 -5.31 19.22
N LEU A 139 1.13 -4.42 18.95
CA LEU A 139 1.14 -3.53 17.79
C LEU A 139 1.39 -2.09 18.20
N SER A 140 2.18 -1.39 17.41
CA SER A 140 2.38 0.04 17.56
C SER A 140 2.61 0.73 16.22
N ILE A 141 2.19 1.99 16.13
CA ILE A 141 2.62 2.87 15.03
C ILE A 141 3.66 3.82 15.60
N GLU A 142 4.91 3.54 15.30
CA GLU A 142 6.04 4.37 15.70
C GLU A 142 6.22 5.54 14.75
N ASN A 143 6.83 6.60 15.26
CA ASN A 143 7.27 7.73 14.45
C ASN A 143 8.70 8.10 14.79
N LYS A 144 9.44 8.59 13.80
CA LYS A 144 10.77 9.12 13.99
C LYS A 144 10.89 10.51 13.38
N HIS A 145 12.04 11.12 13.59
CA HIS A 145 12.36 12.44 13.03
C HIS A 145 11.99 12.56 11.56
N ARG A 146 11.52 13.73 11.13
CA ARG A 146 11.01 14.05 9.79
C ARG A 146 9.68 13.41 9.41
N GLY A 147 8.89 12.91 10.38
CA GLY A 147 7.53 12.44 10.16
C GLY A 147 7.40 11.08 9.48
N TYR A 148 8.43 10.24 9.54
CA TYR A 148 8.33 8.83 9.12
C TYR A 148 7.50 8.04 10.12
N TYR A 149 6.74 7.07 9.61
CA TYR A 149 5.92 6.17 10.41
C TYR A 149 6.26 4.71 10.11
N LYS A 150 6.08 3.85 11.10
CA LYS A 150 6.26 2.41 10.97
C LYS A 150 5.17 1.70 11.77
N LEU A 151 4.38 0.86 11.10
CA LEU A 151 3.53 -0.12 11.79
C LEU A 151 4.41 -1.29 12.18
N GLN A 152 4.56 -1.50 13.48
CA GLN A 152 5.39 -2.54 14.04
C GLN A 152 4.53 -3.56 14.80
N GLY A 153 4.85 -4.83 14.63
CA GLY A 153 4.26 -5.95 15.35
C GLY A 153 5.24 -7.11 15.48
N GLU A 154 4.91 -8.06 16.34
CA GLU A 154 5.65 -9.29 16.54
C GLU A 154 5.17 -10.42 15.59
#